data_91d0d39f2e8ecb8e0aff45fea24374c2
#
_entry.id   91d0d39f2e8ecb8e0aff45fea24374c2
#
_cell.length_a   1.000
_cell.length_b   1.000
_cell.length_c   1.000
_cell.angle_alpha   90.00
_cell.angle_beta   90.00
_cell.angle_gamma   90.00
#
_symmetry.space_group_name_H-M   'P 1'
#
loop_
_entity.id
_entity.type
_entity.pdbx_description
1 polymer ?
#
loop_
_entity_poly.entity_id
_entity_poly.type
_entity_poly.pdbx_seq_one_letter_code
_entity_poly.pdbx_strand_id
1 'polypeptide(L)'
;MGFAFNTGALKSTVPCRFDMFSSTDTILALFSQPLYYLHVMADQKKTRRELLEAFVAQKPDDAFSRYGLAMECMNTGDTTAAESNFRELLQRNADYVPAYLMFAQMLAREARAEDAREVLGKGIAAASKAGNGHALSEMEALLNEL
;
A
#
# COMPACT_ATOMS: atom_id res chain seq x y z
N MET A 1 24.11 -50.70 37.04
CA MET A 1 23.16 -49.57 37.10
C MET A 1 22.49 -49.43 35.76
N GLY A 2 21.31 -50.03 35.64
CA GLY A 2 20.57 -50.09 34.38
C GLY A 2 19.54 -49.00 34.28
N PHE A 3 19.52 -48.28 33.18
CA PHE A 3 18.40 -47.41 32.83
C PHE A 3 17.54 -48.11 31.78
N ALA A 4 16.30 -48.44 32.19
CA ALA A 4 15.28 -49.01 31.36
C ALA A 4 14.61 -47.92 30.52
N PHE A 5 14.66 -48.05 29.20
CA PHE A 5 13.85 -47.24 28.25
C PHE A 5 12.42 -47.86 28.20
N ASN A 6 11.46 -47.09 28.66
CA ASN A 6 10.04 -47.44 28.55
C ASN A 6 9.47 -46.86 27.23
N THR A 7 9.29 -47.68 26.22
CA THR A 7 8.65 -47.38 24.96
C THR A 7 7.13 -47.60 25.11
N GLY A 8 6.38 -46.60 25.55
CA GLY A 8 4.91 -46.59 25.54
C GLY A 8 4.37 -46.37 24.13
N ALA A 9 3.90 -47.46 23.51
CA ALA A 9 3.19 -47.42 22.24
C ALA A 9 1.79 -46.85 22.41
N LEU A 10 1.54 -45.63 21.95
CA LEU A 10 0.21 -45.07 21.79
C LEU A 10 -0.44 -45.65 20.52
N LYS A 11 -1.29 -46.63 20.70
CA LYS A 11 -2.23 -47.12 19.69
C LYS A 11 -3.39 -46.13 19.60
N SER A 12 -3.34 -45.23 18.62
CA SER A 12 -4.50 -44.44 18.25
C SER A 12 -5.37 -45.23 17.27
N THR A 13 -6.38 -45.90 17.80
CA THR A 13 -7.46 -46.49 17.04
C THR A 13 -8.44 -45.40 16.61
N VAL A 14 -8.38 -44.98 15.36
CA VAL A 14 -9.40 -44.14 14.73
C VAL A 14 -10.54 -45.06 14.30
N PRO A 15 -11.76 -45.00 14.82
CA PRO A 15 -12.86 -45.73 14.28
C PRO A 15 -13.31 -45.08 12.97
N CYS A 16 -13.04 -45.74 11.84
CA CYS A 16 -13.72 -45.44 10.60
C CYS A 16 -15.19 -45.82 10.70
N ARG A 17 -16.01 -44.88 11.17
CA ARG A 17 -17.43 -45.00 11.06
C ARG A 17 -17.87 -44.39 9.74
N PHE A 18 -17.99 -45.22 8.74
CA PHE A 18 -18.58 -44.90 7.44
C PHE A 18 -20.09 -44.95 7.61
N ASP A 19 -20.69 -43.88 8.13
CA ASP A 19 -22.15 -43.73 8.11
C ASP A 19 -22.55 -43.30 6.69
N MET A 20 -23.34 -44.15 6.09
CA MET A 20 -23.97 -44.00 4.78
C MET A 20 -24.89 -42.79 4.79
N PHE A 21 -24.36 -41.63 4.42
CA PHE A 21 -25.14 -40.39 4.26
C PHE A 21 -25.96 -40.48 2.97
N SER A 22 -27.26 -40.29 3.12
CA SER A 22 -28.27 -40.27 2.06
C SER A 22 -27.88 -39.31 0.93
N SER A 23 -27.99 -39.76 -0.33
CA SER A 23 -27.49 -39.17 -1.58
C SER A 23 -28.00 -37.74 -1.90
N THR A 24 -28.96 -37.21 -1.11
CA THR A 24 -29.57 -35.89 -1.37
C THR A 24 -28.89 -34.73 -0.62
N ASP A 25 -28.24 -34.99 0.54
CA ASP A 25 -27.55 -33.94 1.29
C ASP A 25 -26.21 -33.58 0.76
N THR A 26 -25.55 -34.49 0.02
CA THR A 26 -24.23 -34.26 -0.58
C THR A 26 -24.27 -33.25 -1.75
N ILE A 27 -25.38 -33.16 -2.46
CA ILE A 27 -25.54 -32.23 -3.60
C ILE A 27 -25.77 -30.82 -3.13
N LEU A 28 -26.48 -30.61 -2.02
CA LEU A 28 -26.72 -29.29 -1.42
C LEU A 28 -25.45 -28.72 -0.78
N ALA A 29 -24.59 -29.56 -0.18
CA ALA A 29 -23.31 -29.15 0.39
C ALA A 29 -22.29 -28.71 -0.67
N LEU A 30 -22.35 -29.28 -1.88
CA LEU A 30 -21.47 -28.92 -2.99
C LEU A 30 -21.83 -27.56 -3.63
N PHE A 31 -23.08 -27.10 -3.50
CA PHE A 31 -23.54 -25.83 -4.05
C PHE A 31 -23.28 -24.62 -3.13
N SER A 32 -23.08 -24.81 -1.84
CA SER A 32 -22.79 -23.73 -0.89
C SER A 32 -21.28 -23.41 -0.75
N GLN A 33 -20.41 -24.29 -1.21
CA GLN A 33 -18.94 -24.14 -1.12
C GLN A 33 -18.37 -23.02 -2.04
N PRO A 34 -18.85 -22.80 -3.28
CA PRO A 34 -18.24 -21.82 -4.14
C PRO A 34 -18.42 -20.37 -3.67
N LEU A 35 -19.53 -20.05 -3.00
CA LEU A 35 -19.78 -18.72 -2.45
C LEU A 35 -18.89 -18.41 -1.24
N TYR A 36 -18.63 -19.40 -0.39
CA TYR A 36 -17.71 -19.26 0.74
C TYR A 36 -16.26 -19.10 0.26
N TYR A 37 -15.83 -19.91 -0.72
CA TYR A 37 -14.50 -19.78 -1.33
C TYR A 37 -14.31 -18.45 -2.08
N LEU A 38 -15.34 -17.97 -2.79
CA LEU A 38 -15.30 -16.67 -3.44
C LEU A 38 -15.20 -15.52 -2.43
N HIS A 39 -15.91 -15.62 -1.32
CA HIS A 39 -15.86 -14.61 -0.25
C HIS A 39 -14.51 -14.63 0.48
N VAL A 40 -13.97 -15.79 0.79
CA VAL A 40 -12.66 -15.95 1.44
C VAL A 40 -11.51 -15.55 0.51
N MET A 41 -11.63 -15.80 -0.82
CA MET A 41 -10.63 -15.37 -1.79
C MET A 41 -10.71 -13.87 -2.11
N ALA A 42 -11.88 -13.24 -1.98
CA ALA A 42 -12.04 -11.80 -2.14
C ALA A 42 -11.41 -11.01 -0.98
N ASP A 43 -11.34 -11.60 0.22
CA ASP A 43 -10.82 -10.95 1.43
C ASP A 43 -9.28 -11.02 1.57
N GLN A 44 -8.58 -11.69 0.66
CA GLN A 44 -7.10 -11.90 0.77
C GLN A 44 -6.26 -11.02 -0.15
N LYS A 45 -6.86 -10.30 -1.08
CA LYS A 45 -6.10 -9.41 -1.96
C LYS A 45 -6.11 -8.00 -1.40
N LYS A 46 -5.18 -7.73 -0.46
CA LYS A 46 -4.93 -6.36 -0.02
C LYS A 46 -4.73 -5.47 -1.24
N THR A 47 -5.44 -4.35 -1.28
CA THR A 47 -5.25 -3.35 -2.31
C THR A 47 -3.83 -2.80 -2.24
N ARG A 48 -3.32 -2.26 -3.36
CA ARG A 48 -2.01 -1.62 -3.38
C ARG A 48 -1.90 -0.52 -2.31
N ARG A 49 -2.99 0.23 -2.10
CA ARG A 49 -3.09 1.26 -1.06
C ARG A 49 -2.88 0.66 0.33
N GLU A 50 -3.61 -0.40 0.70
CA GLU A 50 -3.47 -1.04 2.03
C GLU A 50 -2.08 -1.61 2.28
N LEU A 51 -1.41 -2.11 1.23
CA LEU A 51 -0.02 -2.56 1.34
C LEU A 51 0.92 -1.38 1.63
N LEU A 52 0.77 -0.28 0.92
CA LEU A 52 1.59 0.93 1.11
C LEU A 52 1.32 1.58 2.47
N GLU A 53 0.07 1.63 2.93
CA GLU A 53 -0.30 2.10 4.27
C GLU A 53 0.37 1.25 5.36
N ALA A 54 0.40 -0.08 5.19
CA ALA A 54 1.07 -0.97 6.12
C ALA A 54 2.61 -0.75 6.15
N PHE A 55 3.23 -0.50 4.99
CA PHE A 55 4.67 -0.18 4.92
C PHE A 55 4.99 1.16 5.60
N VAL A 56 4.19 2.20 5.33
CA VAL A 56 4.34 3.51 5.96
C VAL A 56 4.13 3.44 7.48
N ALA A 57 3.18 2.60 7.95
CA ALA A 57 2.98 2.38 9.38
C ALA A 57 4.18 1.70 10.06
N GLN A 58 4.84 0.75 9.36
CA GLN A 58 6.03 0.08 9.87
C GLN A 58 7.29 0.95 9.83
N LYS A 59 7.42 1.79 8.79
CA LYS A 59 8.57 2.66 8.55
C LYS A 59 8.09 4.07 8.17
N PRO A 60 7.71 4.89 9.15
CA PRO A 60 7.14 6.21 8.88
C PRO A 60 8.13 7.20 8.24
N ASP A 61 9.43 6.95 8.35
CA ASP A 61 10.49 7.79 7.78
C ASP A 61 10.96 7.33 6.39
N ASP A 62 10.38 6.23 5.87
CA ASP A 62 10.70 5.75 4.52
C ASP A 62 10.03 6.63 3.47
N ALA A 63 10.83 7.50 2.85
CA ALA A 63 10.37 8.44 1.83
C ALA A 63 9.75 7.75 0.61
N PHE A 64 10.31 6.61 0.19
CA PHE A 64 9.84 5.90 -0.98
C PHE A 64 8.45 5.31 -0.81
N SER A 65 8.20 4.64 0.32
CA SER A 65 6.87 4.06 0.63
C SER A 65 5.81 5.14 0.77
N ARG A 66 6.14 6.27 1.42
CA ARG A 66 5.22 7.40 1.57
C ARG A 66 4.93 8.10 0.24
N TYR A 67 5.95 8.27 -0.61
CA TYR A 67 5.78 8.77 -1.97
C TYR A 67 4.86 7.84 -2.78
N GLY A 68 5.08 6.53 -2.71
CA GLY A 68 4.23 5.54 -3.35
C GLY A 68 2.77 5.63 -2.90
N LEU A 69 2.52 5.82 -1.60
CA LEU A 69 1.18 6.00 -1.05
C LEU A 69 0.52 7.29 -1.54
N ALA A 70 1.26 8.41 -1.55
CA ALA A 70 0.75 9.67 -2.08
C ALA A 70 0.35 9.55 -3.57
N MET A 71 1.18 8.89 -4.37
CA MET A 71 0.91 8.62 -5.79
C MET A 71 -0.31 7.71 -6.00
N GLU A 72 -0.48 6.69 -5.16
CA GLU A 72 -1.64 5.80 -5.22
C GLU A 72 -2.93 6.54 -4.87
N CYS A 73 -2.90 7.38 -3.81
CA CYS A 73 -4.03 8.23 -3.45
C CYS A 73 -4.38 9.22 -4.57
N MET A 74 -3.37 9.83 -5.20
CA MET A 74 -3.57 10.73 -6.34
C MET A 74 -4.21 9.99 -7.54
N ASN A 75 -3.76 8.79 -7.85
CA ASN A 75 -4.27 7.98 -8.97
C ASN A 75 -5.70 7.48 -8.72
N THR A 76 -6.08 7.27 -7.48
CA THR A 76 -7.44 6.85 -7.09
C THR A 76 -8.40 8.03 -6.91
N GLY A 77 -7.91 9.28 -7.08
CA GLY A 77 -8.71 10.49 -6.95
C GLY A 77 -8.93 10.97 -5.51
N ASP A 78 -8.27 10.36 -4.53
CA ASP A 78 -8.28 10.80 -3.14
C ASP A 78 -7.22 11.88 -2.93
N THR A 79 -7.49 13.08 -3.46
CA THR A 79 -6.55 14.21 -3.46
C THR A 79 -6.25 14.70 -2.04
N THR A 80 -7.21 14.60 -1.12
CA THR A 80 -7.00 14.97 0.29
C THR A 80 -5.97 14.07 0.96
N ALA A 81 -6.09 12.76 0.79
CA ALA A 81 -5.12 11.82 1.33
C ALA A 81 -3.74 11.95 0.62
N ALA A 82 -3.73 12.20 -0.69
CA ALA A 82 -2.50 12.46 -1.44
C ALA A 82 -1.77 13.69 -0.91
N GLU A 83 -2.47 14.80 -0.74
CA GLU A 83 -1.92 16.06 -0.19
C GLU A 83 -1.31 15.84 1.20
N SER A 84 -2.04 15.16 2.09
CA SER A 84 -1.55 14.86 3.44
C SER A 84 -0.25 14.06 3.41
N ASN A 85 -0.17 13.03 2.56
CA ASN A 85 1.02 12.21 2.42
C ASN A 85 2.19 12.97 1.79
N PHE A 86 1.97 13.83 0.77
CA PHE A 86 3.01 14.68 0.20
C PHE A 86 3.54 15.68 1.22
N ARG A 87 2.66 16.35 1.99
CA ARG A 87 3.08 17.30 3.03
C ARG A 87 3.93 16.63 4.09
N GLU A 88 3.50 15.48 4.59
CA GLU A 88 4.25 14.73 5.61
C GLU A 88 5.58 14.19 5.05
N LEU A 89 5.60 13.73 3.80
CA LEU A 89 6.82 13.33 3.12
C LEU A 89 7.84 14.48 3.09
N LEU A 90 7.44 15.64 2.60
CA LEU A 90 8.32 16.80 2.45
C LEU A 90 8.72 17.43 3.78
N GLN A 91 7.90 17.29 4.81
CA GLN A 91 8.24 17.70 6.17
C GLN A 91 9.37 16.85 6.77
N ARG A 92 9.35 15.53 6.52
CA ARG A 92 10.35 14.59 7.01
C ARG A 92 11.59 14.53 6.11
N ASN A 93 11.40 14.66 4.81
CA ASN A 93 12.40 14.46 3.77
C ASN A 93 12.37 15.61 2.77
N ALA A 94 12.84 16.77 3.19
CA ALA A 94 12.84 17.99 2.35
C ALA A 94 13.73 17.87 1.09
N ASP A 95 14.66 16.94 1.05
CA ASP A 95 15.52 16.69 -0.10
C ASP A 95 14.91 15.69 -1.12
N TYR A 96 13.67 15.23 -0.91
CA TYR A 96 13.01 14.29 -1.82
C TYR A 96 12.40 15.02 -3.03
N VAL A 97 13.26 15.41 -3.98
CA VAL A 97 12.93 16.25 -5.13
C VAL A 97 11.70 15.79 -5.95
N PRO A 98 11.51 14.49 -6.27
CA PRO A 98 10.37 14.06 -7.09
C PRO A 98 9.00 14.40 -6.49
N ALA A 99 8.88 14.46 -5.16
CA ALA A 99 7.61 14.75 -4.51
C ALA A 99 7.13 16.18 -4.75
N TYR A 100 8.02 17.14 -4.85
CA TYR A 100 7.65 18.53 -5.11
C TYR A 100 6.96 18.69 -6.47
N LEU A 101 7.52 18.10 -7.53
CA LEU A 101 6.94 18.18 -8.86
C LEU A 101 5.54 17.54 -8.92
N MET A 102 5.40 16.32 -8.39
CA MET A 102 4.12 15.61 -8.43
C MET A 102 3.05 16.28 -7.57
N PHE A 103 3.44 16.81 -6.41
CA PHE A 103 2.53 17.56 -5.54
C PHE A 103 2.06 18.86 -6.21
N ALA A 104 2.98 19.62 -6.82
CA ALA A 104 2.63 20.84 -7.54
C ALA A 104 1.71 20.55 -8.74
N GLN A 105 1.97 19.50 -9.51
CA GLN A 105 1.09 19.07 -10.61
C GLN A 105 -0.31 18.72 -10.13
N MET A 106 -0.43 18.06 -8.98
CA MET A 106 -1.73 17.75 -8.38
C MET A 106 -2.48 19.03 -8.02
N LEU A 107 -1.83 19.98 -7.33
CA LEU A 107 -2.42 21.26 -6.93
C LEU A 107 -2.83 22.10 -8.16
N ALA A 108 -2.02 22.11 -9.22
CA ALA A 108 -2.33 22.79 -10.46
C ALA A 108 -3.60 22.22 -11.13
N ARG A 109 -3.78 20.90 -11.14
CA ARG A 109 -4.99 20.24 -11.66
C ARG A 109 -6.25 20.58 -10.84
N GLU A 110 -6.08 20.89 -9.57
CA GLU A 110 -7.16 21.34 -8.67
C GLU A 110 -7.40 22.84 -8.73
N ALA A 111 -6.79 23.55 -9.70
CA ALA A 111 -6.86 24.99 -9.84
C ALA A 111 -6.31 25.79 -8.65
N ARG A 112 -5.43 25.19 -7.85
CA ARG A 112 -4.75 25.79 -6.69
C ARG A 112 -3.37 26.31 -7.07
N ALA A 113 -3.33 27.25 -8.01
CA ALA A 113 -2.10 27.75 -8.60
C ALA A 113 -1.14 28.39 -7.58
N GLU A 114 -1.64 29.11 -6.60
CA GLU A 114 -0.79 29.76 -5.58
C GLU A 114 -0.08 28.74 -4.69
N ASP A 115 -0.81 27.70 -4.27
CA ASP A 115 -0.23 26.60 -3.49
C ASP A 115 0.81 25.84 -4.31
N ALA A 116 0.52 25.62 -5.60
CA ALA A 116 1.46 24.97 -6.52
C ALA A 116 2.75 25.79 -6.68
N ARG A 117 2.65 27.14 -6.82
CA ARG A 117 3.81 28.03 -6.90
C ARG A 117 4.68 27.96 -5.65
N GLU A 118 4.06 27.93 -4.46
CA GLU A 118 4.80 27.79 -3.20
C GLU A 118 5.57 26.48 -3.13
N VAL A 119 4.94 25.37 -3.50
CA VAL A 119 5.56 24.03 -3.52
C VAL A 119 6.70 23.99 -4.52
N LEU A 120 6.50 24.55 -5.74
CA LEU A 120 7.53 24.61 -6.78
C LEU A 120 8.74 25.42 -6.34
N GLY A 121 8.54 26.56 -5.67
CA GLY A 121 9.64 27.37 -5.17
C GLY A 121 10.56 26.59 -4.22
N LYS A 122 9.96 25.80 -3.32
CA LYS A 122 10.71 24.91 -2.42
C LYS A 122 11.40 23.78 -3.17
N GLY A 123 10.70 23.20 -4.17
CA GLY A 123 11.23 22.11 -4.99
C GLY A 123 12.42 22.54 -5.86
N ILE A 124 12.37 23.73 -6.47
CA ILE A 124 13.46 24.31 -7.25
C ILE A 124 14.71 24.49 -6.38
N ALA A 125 14.53 25.00 -5.15
CA ALA A 125 15.65 25.15 -4.22
C ALA A 125 16.25 23.77 -3.84
N ALA A 126 15.41 22.76 -3.59
CA ALA A 126 15.85 21.40 -3.29
C ALA A 126 16.57 20.75 -4.50
N ALA A 127 16.03 20.90 -5.71
CA ALA A 127 16.62 20.38 -6.95
C ALA A 127 17.97 21.01 -7.25
N SER A 128 18.08 22.33 -7.07
CA SER A 128 19.33 23.08 -7.22
C SER A 128 20.41 22.59 -6.25
N LYS A 129 20.04 22.42 -4.97
CA LYS A 129 20.94 21.87 -3.92
C LYS A 129 21.41 20.46 -4.24
N ALA A 130 20.52 19.63 -4.80
CA ALA A 130 20.82 18.26 -5.20
C ALA A 130 21.59 18.14 -6.53
N GLY A 131 21.76 19.23 -7.27
CA GLY A 131 22.35 19.21 -8.61
C GLY A 131 21.48 18.52 -9.66
N ASN A 132 20.17 18.38 -9.42
CA ASN A 132 19.24 17.72 -10.32
C ASN A 132 18.68 18.72 -11.34
N GLY A 133 19.47 19.01 -12.40
CA GLY A 133 19.12 19.99 -13.44
C GLY A 133 17.86 19.61 -14.23
N HIS A 134 17.56 18.31 -14.40
CA HIS A 134 16.35 17.87 -15.09
C HIS A 134 15.08 18.24 -14.31
N ALA A 135 15.01 17.85 -13.03
CA ALA A 135 13.89 18.21 -12.19
C ALA A 135 13.72 19.72 -12.01
N LEU A 136 14.83 20.44 -11.94
CA LEU A 136 14.84 21.91 -11.90
C LEU A 136 14.14 22.50 -13.13
N SER A 137 14.55 22.10 -14.34
CA SER A 137 13.94 22.57 -15.59
C SER A 137 12.46 22.24 -15.70
N GLU A 138 12.04 21.06 -15.25
CA GLU A 138 10.62 20.65 -15.28
C GLU A 138 9.77 21.50 -14.32
N MET A 139 10.28 21.79 -13.10
CA MET A 139 9.59 22.63 -12.13
C MET A 139 9.52 24.09 -12.59
N GLU A 140 10.58 24.63 -13.19
CA GLU A 140 10.57 25.97 -13.78
C GLU A 140 9.59 26.09 -14.95
N ALA A 141 9.52 25.07 -15.81
CA ALA A 141 8.53 25.02 -16.88
C ALA A 141 7.09 25.05 -16.33
N LEU A 142 6.79 24.21 -15.36
CA LEU A 142 5.47 24.19 -14.73
C LEU A 142 5.15 25.53 -14.03
N LEU A 143 6.13 26.15 -13.38
CA LEU A 143 5.95 27.44 -12.73
C LEU A 143 5.58 28.55 -13.72
N ASN A 144 6.12 28.50 -14.93
CA ASN A 144 5.82 29.47 -15.99
C ASN A 144 4.43 29.25 -16.63
N GLU A 145 3.86 28.05 -16.49
CA GLU A 145 2.52 27.71 -17.01
C GLU A 145 1.38 28.10 -16.04
N LEU A 146 1.68 28.33 -14.76
CA LEU A 146 0.74 28.68 -13.69
C LEU A 146 0.52 30.20 -13.59
#